data_db25671f7cb07795f71abfb74de227df
#
_entry.id   db25671f7cb07795f71abfb74de227df
#
_cell.length_a   1.000
_cell.length_b   1.000
_cell.length_c   1.000
_cell.angle_alpha   90.00
_cell.angle_beta   90.00
_cell.angle_gamma   90.00
#
_symmetry.space_group_name_H-M   'P 1'
#
loop_
_entity.id
_entity.type
_entity.pdbx_description
1 polymer ?
#
loop_
_entity_poly.entity_id
_entity_poly.type
_entity_poly.pdbx_seq_one_letter_code
_entity_poly.pdbx_strand_id
1 'polypeptide(L)'
;MKRYKYYILSLAVLCSFSACDSLLNEDPLYSQNSNIVFQTEDNAELALLGCYGYMSAPNAYGQMWQEAPIVASGLAWAQRPEDLNSLNTLAANSLVSLAWGGMYKAIAEINAFLESIDKSGLSAAVKTQKGGEAKFLRALAYYNLVSTFGDVP
;
A
#
# COMPACT_ATOMS: atom_id res chain seq x y z
N MET A 1 -31.62 9.03 54.31
CA MET A 1 -30.38 8.26 54.13
C MET A 1 -30.25 7.48 52.79
N LYS A 2 -31.27 7.45 51.91
CA LYS A 2 -31.20 6.68 50.63
C LYS A 2 -30.74 7.52 49.40
N ARG A 3 -30.85 8.84 49.44
CA ARG A 3 -30.57 9.72 48.28
C ARG A 3 -29.07 9.95 48.00
N TYR A 4 -28.20 9.97 49.00
CA TYR A 4 -26.76 10.18 48.81
C TYR A 4 -26.10 9.02 48.05
N LYS A 5 -26.65 7.81 48.15
CA LYS A 5 -26.12 6.65 47.37
C LYS A 5 -26.19 6.85 45.85
N TYR A 6 -27.24 7.51 45.37
CA TYR A 6 -27.40 7.81 43.96
C TYR A 6 -26.41 8.90 43.51
N TYR A 7 -26.10 9.88 44.36
CA TYR A 7 -25.08 10.89 44.03
C TYR A 7 -23.68 10.31 44.02
N ILE A 8 -23.36 9.38 44.91
CA ILE A 8 -22.06 8.67 44.91
C ILE A 8 -21.97 7.77 43.68
N LEU A 9 -23.03 7.09 43.30
CA LEU A 9 -23.04 6.23 42.13
C LEU A 9 -22.90 7.04 40.84
N SER A 10 -23.58 8.19 40.72
CA SER A 10 -23.45 9.06 39.55
C SER A 10 -22.06 9.71 39.45
N LEU A 11 -21.45 10.07 40.57
CA LEU A 11 -20.09 10.61 40.60
C LEU A 11 -19.05 9.55 40.20
N ALA A 12 -19.23 8.30 40.64
CA ALA A 12 -18.38 7.16 40.25
C ALA A 12 -18.45 6.85 38.76
N VAL A 13 -19.65 6.95 38.16
CA VAL A 13 -19.85 6.78 36.71
C VAL A 13 -19.22 7.90 35.91
N LEU A 14 -19.28 9.16 36.38
CA LEU A 14 -18.63 10.30 35.74
C LEU A 14 -17.09 10.19 35.78
N CYS A 15 -16.51 9.64 36.85
CA CYS A 15 -15.05 9.45 36.96
C CYS A 15 -14.54 8.29 36.07
N SER A 16 -15.39 7.33 35.64
CA SER A 16 -14.98 6.25 34.78
C SER A 16 -14.86 6.64 33.30
N PHE A 17 -15.28 7.85 32.89
CA PHE A 17 -15.10 8.38 31.54
C PHE A 17 -13.78 9.13 31.31
N SER A 18 -12.99 9.39 32.33
CA SER A 18 -11.62 9.86 32.20
C SER A 18 -10.67 8.68 31.95
N ALA A 19 -10.91 7.94 30.84
CA ALA A 19 -9.99 6.94 30.36
C ALA A 19 -8.71 7.65 29.90
N CYS A 20 -7.58 7.22 30.43
CA CYS A 20 -6.28 7.81 30.17
C CYS A 20 -5.93 7.73 28.68
N ASP A 21 -5.92 8.85 27.98
CA ASP A 21 -5.40 8.95 26.61
C ASP A 21 -3.96 8.44 26.49
N SER A 22 -3.19 8.52 27.57
CA SER A 22 -1.81 8.03 27.62
C SER A 22 -1.66 6.50 27.52
N LEU A 23 -2.72 5.74 27.82
CA LEU A 23 -2.73 4.26 27.72
C LEU A 23 -3.06 3.81 26.27
N LEU A 24 -3.62 4.70 25.46
CA LEU A 24 -3.98 4.44 24.05
C LEU A 24 -2.92 4.98 23.09
N ASN A 25 -2.03 5.85 23.55
CA ASN A 25 -0.86 6.31 22.80
C ASN A 25 0.32 5.38 23.09
N GLU A 26 0.37 4.24 22.41
CA GLU A 26 1.60 3.46 22.35
C GLU A 26 2.59 4.23 21.46
N ASP A 27 3.69 4.71 22.01
CA ASP A 27 4.87 5.05 21.22
C ASP A 27 5.47 3.73 20.70
N PRO A 28 5.28 3.39 19.44
CA PRO A 28 5.77 2.13 18.91
C PRO A 28 7.29 2.17 18.89
N LEU A 29 7.93 1.46 19.82
CA LEU A 29 9.38 1.35 19.96
C LEU A 29 10.07 0.80 18.70
N TYR A 30 9.32 0.20 17.79
CA TYR A 30 9.82 -0.46 16.58
C TYR A 30 9.01 -0.15 15.29
N SER A 31 7.97 0.69 15.31
CA SER A 31 7.32 1.10 14.07
C SER A 31 8.10 2.24 13.45
N GLN A 32 8.52 2.04 12.22
CA GLN A 32 9.06 3.11 11.39
C GLN A 32 7.92 4.08 11.10
N ASN A 33 7.77 5.09 11.96
CA ASN A 33 6.87 6.20 11.70
C ASN A 33 7.41 6.97 10.48
N SER A 34 6.54 7.38 9.58
CA SER A 34 6.89 8.20 8.41
C SER A 34 7.77 9.41 8.76
N ASN A 35 7.59 9.98 9.97
CA ASN A 35 8.41 11.07 10.47
C ASN A 35 9.88 10.68 10.74
N ILE A 36 10.18 9.41 10.96
CA ILE A 36 11.54 8.91 11.21
C ILE A 36 12.19 8.47 9.89
N VAL A 37 11.41 7.83 9.02
CA VAL A 37 11.88 7.30 7.73
C VAL A 37 12.41 8.41 6.82
N PHE A 38 11.78 9.58 6.80
CA PHE A 38 12.16 10.68 5.91
C PHE A 38 13.04 11.76 6.59
N GLN A 39 13.80 11.41 7.65
CA GLN A 39 14.75 12.31 8.28
C GLN A 39 16.10 12.36 7.57
N THR A 40 16.51 11.29 6.91
CA THR A 40 17.78 11.17 6.22
C THR A 40 17.57 10.74 4.76
N GLU A 41 18.55 11.09 3.90
CA GLU A 41 18.52 10.69 2.50
C GLU A 41 18.59 9.17 2.34
N ASP A 42 19.42 8.50 3.15
CA ASP A 42 19.57 7.03 3.13
C ASP A 42 18.24 6.33 3.47
N ASN A 43 17.53 6.82 4.46
CA ASN A 43 16.22 6.26 4.82
C ASN A 43 15.17 6.51 3.73
N ALA A 44 15.21 7.67 3.08
CA ALA A 44 14.34 7.95 1.92
C ALA A 44 14.66 7.04 0.73
N GLU A 45 15.95 6.71 0.53
CA GLU A 45 16.38 5.71 -0.47
C GLU A 45 15.81 4.32 -0.15
N LEU A 46 15.93 3.87 1.10
CA LEU A 46 15.36 2.59 1.53
C LEU A 46 13.84 2.55 1.33
N ALA A 47 13.14 3.64 1.60
CA ALA A 47 11.70 3.74 1.35
C ALA A 47 11.37 3.69 -0.15
N LEU A 48 12.18 4.33 -1.01
CA LEU A 48 12.04 4.23 -2.46
C LEU A 48 12.31 2.81 -2.96
N LEU A 49 13.32 2.13 -2.43
CA LEU A 49 13.56 0.70 -2.72
C LEU A 49 12.36 -0.17 -2.32
N GLY A 50 11.63 0.19 -1.27
CA GLY A 50 10.35 -0.42 -0.92
C GLY A 50 9.32 -0.29 -2.06
N CYS A 51 9.23 0.88 -2.73
CA CYS A 51 8.36 1.06 -3.88
C CYS A 51 8.75 0.13 -5.06
N TYR A 52 10.03 -0.02 -5.34
CA TYR A 52 10.53 -1.01 -6.32
C TYR A 52 10.17 -2.44 -5.88
N GLY A 53 10.25 -2.73 -4.57
CA GLY A 53 9.86 -4.01 -4.00
C GLY A 53 8.38 -4.35 -4.27
N TYR A 54 7.48 -3.39 -4.14
CA TYR A 54 6.06 -3.59 -4.50
C TYR A 54 5.85 -3.82 -6.00
N MET A 55 6.60 -3.12 -6.86
CA MET A 55 6.56 -3.37 -8.31
C MET A 55 7.08 -4.75 -8.68
N SER A 56 8.08 -5.28 -7.98
CA SER A 56 8.64 -6.63 -8.20
C SER A 56 7.95 -7.73 -7.39
N ALA A 57 6.90 -7.43 -6.65
CA ALA A 57 6.14 -8.41 -5.87
C ALA A 57 5.49 -9.48 -6.77
N PRO A 58 5.22 -10.70 -6.26
CA PRO A 58 4.62 -11.79 -7.06
C PRO A 58 3.31 -11.40 -7.76
N ASN A 59 2.46 -10.60 -7.11
CA ASN A 59 1.20 -10.13 -7.70
C ASN A 59 1.37 -8.98 -8.70
N ALA A 60 2.58 -8.49 -8.91
CA ALA A 60 2.96 -7.51 -9.90
C ALA A 60 3.94 -8.12 -10.91
N TYR A 61 5.07 -7.48 -11.18
CA TYR A 61 6.05 -7.97 -12.17
C TYR A 61 6.77 -9.27 -11.76
N GLY A 62 6.76 -9.63 -10.48
CA GLY A 62 7.47 -10.83 -10.00
C GLY A 62 6.91 -12.12 -10.59
N GLN A 63 5.62 -12.21 -10.88
CA GLN A 63 4.99 -13.39 -11.46
C GLN A 63 3.73 -13.06 -12.26
N MET A 64 2.66 -12.59 -11.62
CA MET A 64 1.31 -12.54 -12.22
C MET A 64 1.25 -11.72 -13.50
N TRP A 65 1.94 -10.59 -13.54
CA TRP A 65 1.95 -9.70 -14.69
C TRP A 65 2.69 -10.27 -15.91
N GLN A 66 3.61 -11.18 -15.69
CA GLN A 66 4.34 -11.86 -16.77
C GLN A 66 3.64 -13.15 -17.19
N GLU A 67 3.15 -13.92 -16.23
CA GLU A 67 2.55 -15.23 -16.46
C GLU A 67 1.25 -15.13 -17.25
N ALA A 68 0.35 -14.22 -16.88
CA ALA A 68 -0.97 -14.12 -17.50
C ALA A 68 -0.92 -13.86 -19.03
N PRO A 69 -0.13 -12.88 -19.55
CA PRO A 69 -0.01 -12.67 -20.98
C PRO A 69 0.64 -13.84 -21.72
N ILE A 70 1.64 -14.50 -21.13
CA ILE A 70 2.35 -15.61 -21.75
C ILE A 70 1.41 -16.81 -21.91
N VAL A 71 0.63 -17.11 -20.88
CA VAL A 71 -0.38 -18.19 -20.91
C VAL A 71 -1.50 -17.85 -21.90
N ALA A 72 -2.03 -16.64 -21.84
CA ALA A 72 -3.08 -16.20 -22.76
C ALA A 72 -2.64 -16.15 -24.23
N SER A 73 -1.34 -15.96 -24.51
CA SER A 73 -0.80 -16.01 -25.88
C SER A 73 -0.64 -17.43 -26.42
N GLY A 74 -0.82 -18.47 -25.61
CA GLY A 74 -0.58 -19.85 -25.98
C GLY A 74 0.89 -20.26 -26.05
N LEU A 75 1.82 -19.38 -25.69
CA LEU A 75 3.26 -19.70 -25.65
C LEU A 75 3.66 -20.56 -24.45
N ALA A 76 2.82 -20.59 -23.42
CA ALA A 76 2.98 -21.46 -22.27
C ALA A 76 1.63 -22.03 -21.85
N TRP A 77 1.67 -23.12 -21.10
CA TRP A 77 0.50 -23.71 -20.47
C TRP A 77 0.65 -23.66 -18.97
N ALA A 78 -0.33 -23.12 -18.28
CA ALA A 78 -0.38 -23.10 -16.83
C ALA A 78 -1.37 -24.16 -16.33
N GLN A 79 -0.99 -24.87 -15.28
CA GLN A 79 -1.87 -25.85 -14.65
C GLN A 79 -3.10 -25.20 -14.00
N ARG A 80 -3.01 -23.93 -13.70
CA ARG A 80 -4.08 -23.06 -13.20
C ARG A 80 -3.85 -21.61 -13.67
N PRO A 81 -4.88 -20.87 -14.06
CA PRO A 81 -6.26 -21.29 -14.25
C PRO A 81 -6.52 -21.74 -15.70
N GLU A 82 -7.33 -22.75 -15.86
CA GLU A 82 -7.67 -23.32 -17.18
C GLU A 82 -8.35 -22.32 -18.13
N ASP A 83 -9.06 -21.33 -17.60
CA ASP A 83 -9.74 -20.30 -18.37
C ASP A 83 -8.78 -19.34 -19.11
N LEU A 84 -7.58 -19.07 -18.59
CA LEU A 84 -6.53 -18.35 -19.32
C LEU A 84 -6.03 -19.14 -20.53
N ASN A 85 -5.82 -20.45 -20.37
CA ASN A 85 -5.38 -21.34 -21.44
C ASN A 85 -6.42 -21.43 -22.58
N SER A 86 -7.70 -21.32 -22.26
CA SER A 86 -8.82 -21.42 -23.21
C SER A 86 -9.25 -20.08 -23.81
N LEU A 87 -8.59 -18.98 -23.47
CA LEU A 87 -8.96 -17.60 -23.87
C LEU A 87 -10.38 -17.20 -23.44
N ASN A 88 -10.93 -17.85 -22.43
CA ASN A 88 -12.24 -17.56 -21.86
C ASN A 88 -12.11 -16.96 -20.46
N THR A 89 -11.28 -15.93 -20.35
CA THR A 89 -10.95 -15.28 -19.08
C THR A 89 -12.11 -14.46 -18.58
N LEU A 90 -12.59 -14.78 -17.38
CA LEU A 90 -13.62 -14.00 -16.68
C LEU A 90 -12.99 -12.99 -15.74
N ALA A 91 -13.70 -11.89 -15.46
CA ALA A 91 -13.27 -10.88 -14.48
C ALA A 91 -13.05 -11.46 -13.07
N ALA A 92 -13.70 -12.58 -12.74
CA ALA A 92 -13.53 -13.31 -11.49
C ALA A 92 -12.28 -14.22 -11.45
N ASN A 93 -11.48 -14.27 -12.52
CA ASN A 93 -10.26 -15.06 -12.56
C ASN A 93 -9.28 -14.59 -11.49
N SER A 94 -8.73 -15.54 -10.73
CA SER A 94 -7.86 -15.21 -9.59
C SER A 94 -6.55 -14.55 -10.00
N LEU A 95 -5.93 -14.94 -11.12
CA LEU A 95 -4.69 -14.32 -11.61
C LEU A 95 -4.94 -12.88 -12.06
N VAL A 96 -6.04 -12.64 -12.78
CA VAL A 96 -6.45 -11.31 -13.21
C VAL A 96 -6.68 -10.39 -11.99
N SER A 97 -7.42 -10.90 -11.00
CA SER A 97 -7.68 -10.17 -9.76
C SER A 97 -6.40 -9.89 -8.97
N LEU A 98 -5.49 -10.85 -8.87
CA LEU A 98 -4.20 -10.68 -8.18
C LEU A 98 -3.31 -9.67 -8.92
N ALA A 99 -3.22 -9.74 -10.25
CA ALA A 99 -2.43 -8.81 -11.05
C ALA A 99 -2.98 -7.36 -10.92
N TRP A 100 -4.29 -7.18 -11.00
CA TRP A 100 -4.94 -5.90 -10.75
C TRP A 100 -4.61 -5.36 -9.37
N GLY A 101 -4.87 -6.15 -8.33
CA GLY A 101 -4.63 -5.76 -6.93
C GLY A 101 -3.16 -5.48 -6.64
N GLY A 102 -2.24 -6.23 -7.25
CA GLY A 102 -0.79 -6.03 -7.10
C GLY A 102 -0.34 -4.67 -7.61
N MET A 103 -0.80 -4.24 -8.79
CA MET A 103 -0.47 -2.93 -9.34
C MET A 103 -1.09 -1.79 -8.54
N TYR A 104 -2.35 -1.91 -8.09
CA TYR A 104 -2.95 -0.89 -7.25
C TYR A 104 -2.32 -0.81 -5.87
N LYS A 105 -1.85 -1.93 -5.31
CA LYS A 105 -1.06 -1.91 -4.09
C LYS A 105 0.25 -1.15 -4.28
N ALA A 106 0.97 -1.40 -5.36
CA ALA A 106 2.18 -0.66 -5.68
C ALA A 106 1.89 0.85 -5.84
N ILE A 107 0.83 1.23 -6.55
CA ILE A 107 0.40 2.63 -6.70
C ILE A 107 0.10 3.28 -5.35
N ALA A 108 -0.60 2.58 -4.45
CA ALA A 108 -0.92 3.09 -3.12
C ALA A 108 0.34 3.38 -2.29
N GLU A 109 1.30 2.45 -2.28
CA GLU A 109 2.57 2.62 -1.56
C GLU A 109 3.44 3.72 -2.17
N ILE A 110 3.48 3.84 -3.50
CA ILE A 110 4.16 4.94 -4.20
C ILE A 110 3.52 6.28 -3.86
N ASN A 111 2.19 6.36 -3.79
CA ASN A 111 1.49 7.59 -3.40
C ASN A 111 1.81 7.97 -1.95
N ALA A 112 1.85 7.01 -1.02
CA ALA A 112 2.25 7.25 0.36
C ALA A 112 3.69 7.74 0.47
N PHE A 113 4.62 7.17 -0.33
CA PHE A 113 5.99 7.64 -0.45
C PHE A 113 6.05 9.09 -0.93
N LEU A 114 5.35 9.42 -2.02
CA LEU A 114 5.34 10.77 -2.61
C LEU A 114 4.81 11.81 -1.65
N GLU A 115 3.74 11.50 -0.91
CA GLU A 115 3.19 12.38 0.11
C GLU A 115 4.17 12.60 1.27
N SER A 116 4.83 11.54 1.71
CA SER A 116 5.76 11.59 2.85
C SER A 116 7.05 12.33 2.51
N ILE A 117 7.64 12.09 1.32
CA ILE A 117 8.87 12.78 0.92
C ILE A 117 8.62 14.28 0.67
N ASP A 118 7.46 14.65 0.16
CA ASP A 118 7.10 16.06 -0.04
C ASP A 118 7.05 16.83 1.28
N LYS A 119 6.47 16.23 2.32
CA LYS A 119 6.36 16.77 3.68
C LYS A 119 7.67 16.74 4.47
N SER A 120 8.69 16.01 4.02
CA SER A 120 9.96 15.82 4.74
C SER A 120 10.80 17.09 4.81
N GLY A 121 11.79 17.10 5.71
CA GLY A 121 12.81 18.15 5.81
C GLY A 121 13.99 18.01 4.83
N LEU A 122 13.95 17.04 3.90
CA LEU A 122 15.03 16.77 2.95
C LEU A 122 15.23 17.90 1.94
N SER A 123 16.40 17.98 1.35
CA SER A 123 16.73 19.00 0.35
C SER A 123 15.84 18.91 -0.90
N ALA A 124 15.61 20.03 -1.56
CA ALA A 124 14.81 20.09 -2.78
C ALA A 124 15.37 19.16 -3.90
N ALA A 125 16.71 19.03 -3.97
CA ALA A 125 17.36 18.15 -4.93
C ALA A 125 16.98 16.68 -4.68
N VAL A 126 17.07 16.20 -3.44
CA VAL A 126 16.69 14.83 -3.05
C VAL A 126 15.22 14.58 -3.30
N LYS A 127 14.33 15.50 -2.90
CA LYS A 127 12.89 15.40 -3.17
C LYS A 127 12.59 15.29 -4.65
N THR A 128 13.25 16.10 -5.48
CA THR A 128 13.04 16.10 -6.93
C THR A 128 13.50 14.79 -7.54
N GLN A 129 14.68 14.31 -7.18
CA GLN A 129 15.25 13.08 -7.72
C GLN A 129 14.38 11.86 -7.33
N LYS A 130 14.24 11.60 -6.03
CA LYS A 130 13.54 10.42 -5.53
C LYS A 130 12.02 10.47 -5.83
N GLY A 131 11.44 11.66 -5.77
CA GLY A 131 10.04 11.87 -6.18
C GLY A 131 9.84 11.67 -7.69
N GLY A 132 10.84 12.01 -8.51
CA GLY A 132 10.84 11.73 -9.96
C GLY A 132 10.83 10.23 -10.25
N GLU A 133 11.70 9.47 -9.59
CA GLU A 133 11.75 8.00 -9.70
C GLU A 133 10.42 7.35 -9.26
N ALA A 134 9.88 7.75 -8.12
CA ALA A 134 8.60 7.25 -7.64
C ALA A 134 7.44 7.57 -8.61
N LYS A 135 7.41 8.78 -9.20
CA LYS A 135 6.43 9.15 -10.22
C LYS A 135 6.56 8.29 -11.47
N PHE A 136 7.78 7.96 -11.88
CA PHE A 136 8.03 7.05 -12.99
C PHE A 136 7.46 5.66 -12.71
N LEU A 137 7.72 5.08 -11.53
CA LEU A 137 7.15 3.79 -11.14
C LEU A 137 5.62 3.80 -11.15
N ARG A 138 5.01 4.87 -10.66
CA ARG A 138 3.56 5.04 -10.69
C ARG A 138 3.01 5.11 -12.12
N ALA A 139 3.67 5.87 -12.98
CA ALA A 139 3.30 5.97 -14.38
C ALA A 139 3.41 4.62 -15.10
N LEU A 140 4.47 3.84 -14.80
CA LEU A 140 4.64 2.50 -15.33
C LEU A 140 3.54 1.54 -14.87
N ALA A 141 3.14 1.60 -13.59
CA ALA A 141 2.04 0.79 -13.08
C ALA A 141 0.71 1.14 -13.78
N TYR A 142 0.39 2.42 -13.93
CA TYR A 142 -0.81 2.85 -14.67
C TYR A 142 -0.75 2.49 -16.16
N TYR A 143 0.40 2.63 -16.79
CA TYR A 143 0.57 2.23 -18.20
C TYR A 143 0.20 0.75 -18.40
N ASN A 144 0.65 -0.13 -17.53
CA ASN A 144 0.30 -1.55 -17.59
C ASN A 144 -1.20 -1.79 -17.36
N LEU A 145 -1.76 -1.14 -16.35
CA LEU A 145 -3.20 -1.25 -16.08
C LEU A 145 -4.04 -0.81 -17.29
N VAL A 146 -3.76 0.37 -17.82
CA VAL A 146 -4.51 0.90 -19.00
C VAL A 146 -4.32 0.02 -20.23
N SER A 147 -3.10 -0.43 -20.51
CA SER A 147 -2.82 -1.27 -21.69
C SER A 147 -3.51 -2.64 -21.62
N THR A 148 -3.80 -3.13 -20.41
CA THR A 148 -4.39 -4.47 -20.21
C THR A 148 -5.91 -4.41 -20.00
N PHE A 149 -6.38 -3.42 -19.24
CA PHE A 149 -7.77 -3.35 -18.78
C PHE A 149 -8.58 -2.23 -19.44
N GLY A 150 -7.95 -1.34 -20.21
CA GLY A 150 -8.60 -0.15 -20.75
C GLY A 150 -8.68 0.96 -19.69
N ASP A 151 -9.80 1.67 -19.65
CA ASP A 151 -10.00 2.77 -18.70
C ASP A 151 -9.96 2.27 -17.24
N VAL A 152 -9.09 2.87 -16.43
CA VAL A 152 -8.88 2.51 -15.02
C VAL A 152 -9.03 3.74 -14.13
N PRO A 153 -9.47 3.59 -12.87
CA PRO A 153 -9.61 4.69 -11.91
C PRO A 153 -8.27 5.27 -11.44
#